data_355fb223d1f6694a00d74487a9d68728
#
_entry.id   355fb223d1f6694a00d74487a9d68728
#
_cell.length_a   1.000
_cell.length_b   1.000
_cell.length_c   1.000
_cell.angle_alpha   90.00
_cell.angle_beta   90.00
_cell.angle_gamma   90.00
#
_symmetry.space_group_name_H-M   'P 1'
#
loop_
_entity.id
_entity.type
_entity.pdbx_description
1 polymer ?
#
loop_
_entity_poly.entity_id
_entity_poly.type
_entity_poly.pdbx_seq_one_letter_code
_entity_poly.pdbx_strand_id
1 'polypeptide(L)'
;MTHLRSKRLPLMSPLNSEEESRPMKSSIRRSRRAATAVALGSVLALTATACGDDGSGGAGDKGDEGSGKGTITFWDNNGGVRTDIWKQIIADFEQKYPDIKVKYVGIPAAGAQSKYDTAIQGGGLPDVGGVGTAMLAEVGVQGALEPLDGRLKKSPLNGKLSQNLIDVSKAAGGGDSLYQVPTSANNGTLWYRTDLFKKAGLDAPTTWSKFYAAADKLTNKGKNQFGFTIRGGEGAIAPALDAVYGQTGITSFWNGDKTTVNDPKNVAALEKYVALYKKDTPSADVNNDFTKMVAQWDSGTIGMLSHNLGSYQDHLKALGKDKFRGIPNPTLDDGTRVQVSNPVDGLSLFKSSKNKAAAWKFIEFAVSAEENSKFNESAGQVPANTDAAKDAWIQQAEPTKLAAEALNGAGTKIVQLPYYLPDWNTISKADNEPNFQKLLLGKMSAKEFLDTLADQLNKAQADWKKNH
;
A
#
# COMPACT_ATOMS: atom_id res chain seq x y z
N MET A 1 42.46 -54.26 -22.87
CA MET A 1 43.25 -53.49 -23.85
C MET A 1 42.28 -52.44 -24.36
N THR A 2 42.36 -51.20 -24.00
CA THR A 2 43.24 -50.14 -24.32
C THR A 2 43.03 -48.97 -23.34
N HIS A 3 44.12 -48.47 -22.78
CA HIS A 3 44.17 -47.29 -21.87
C HIS A 3 43.81 -46.01 -22.59
N LEU A 4 43.04 -45.10 -21.93
CA LEU A 4 43.07 -43.69 -22.23
C LEU A 4 43.23 -42.87 -20.91
N ARG A 5 44.32 -42.10 -20.90
CA ARG A 5 44.87 -41.33 -19.80
C ARG A 5 44.03 -40.12 -19.46
N SER A 6 43.84 -39.89 -18.16
CA SER A 6 43.37 -38.62 -17.57
C SER A 6 44.45 -37.52 -17.72
N LYS A 7 44.09 -36.39 -18.31
CA LYS A 7 44.88 -35.15 -18.22
C LYS A 7 44.35 -34.31 -17.05
N ARG A 8 45.19 -34.13 -16.03
CA ARG A 8 45.03 -33.16 -14.96
C ARG A 8 45.43 -31.79 -15.47
N LEU A 9 44.62 -30.78 -15.24
CA LEU A 9 44.94 -29.35 -15.33
C LEU A 9 45.46 -28.84 -13.99
N PRO A 10 46.42 -27.89 -13.95
CA PRO A 10 47.10 -27.47 -12.76
C PRO A 10 46.28 -26.43 -11.95
N LEU A 11 46.42 -26.51 -10.62
CA LEU A 11 45.98 -25.54 -9.63
C LEU A 11 46.70 -24.19 -9.83
N MET A 12 45.96 -23.12 -9.95
CA MET A 12 46.46 -21.75 -9.81
C MET A 12 46.32 -21.30 -8.34
N SER A 13 47.43 -20.89 -7.76
CA SER A 13 47.57 -20.27 -6.45
C SER A 13 46.99 -18.85 -6.42
N PRO A 14 46.56 -18.33 -5.25
CA PRO A 14 46.01 -16.97 -5.13
C PRO A 14 47.16 -15.95 -5.08
N LEU A 15 47.01 -14.88 -5.85
CA LEU A 15 47.82 -13.67 -5.76
C LEU A 15 47.29 -12.77 -4.64
N ASN A 16 48.14 -12.59 -3.61
CA ASN A 16 48.02 -11.49 -2.65
C ASN A 16 48.37 -10.18 -3.35
N SER A 17 47.48 -9.20 -3.21
CA SER A 17 47.83 -7.79 -3.38
C SER A 17 47.30 -7.00 -2.20
N GLU A 18 48.18 -6.76 -1.23
CA GLU A 18 48.06 -5.68 -0.26
C GLU A 18 48.20 -4.35 -1.00
N GLU A 19 47.20 -3.51 -0.97
CA GLU A 19 47.31 -2.11 -1.41
C GLU A 19 47.01 -1.19 -0.22
N GLU A 20 48.07 -0.49 0.19
CA GLU A 20 48.14 0.43 1.31
C GLU A 20 47.15 1.62 1.13
N SER A 21 46.33 1.84 2.13
CA SER A 21 45.50 3.03 2.28
C SER A 21 46.33 4.23 2.76
N ARG A 22 46.55 5.23 1.93
CA ARG A 22 47.04 6.56 2.33
C ARG A 22 45.86 7.55 2.51
N PRO A 23 45.85 8.32 3.59
CA PRO A 23 44.77 9.31 3.81
C PRO A 23 45.05 10.57 3.00
N MET A 24 44.05 11.01 2.22
CA MET A 24 44.07 12.26 1.47
C MET A 24 43.67 13.43 2.38
N LYS A 25 44.60 14.34 2.68
CA LYS A 25 44.37 15.59 3.39
C LYS A 25 43.67 16.57 2.46
N SER A 26 42.44 16.95 2.78
CA SER A 26 41.75 18.06 2.10
C SER A 26 42.20 19.40 2.67
N SER A 27 42.84 20.24 1.85
CA SER A 27 43.16 21.63 2.15
C SER A 27 41.98 22.52 1.80
N ILE A 28 41.36 23.10 2.82
CA ILE A 28 40.35 24.15 2.67
C ILE A 28 41.07 25.47 2.33
N ARG A 29 40.93 25.95 1.11
CA ARG A 29 41.26 27.35 0.75
C ARG A 29 40.00 28.21 0.88
N ARG A 30 39.98 29.02 1.92
CA ARG A 30 39.07 30.18 2.03
C ARG A 30 39.54 31.28 1.05
N SER A 31 38.68 31.69 0.13
CA SER A 31 38.80 32.96 -0.58
C SER A 31 37.68 33.91 -0.18
N ARG A 32 38.04 34.96 0.56
CA ARG A 32 37.25 36.18 0.78
C ARG A 32 37.40 37.07 -0.43
N ARG A 33 36.29 37.56 -1.00
CA ARG A 33 36.17 38.83 -1.73
C ARG A 33 34.70 39.19 -1.67
N ALA A 34 34.36 40.19 -0.90
CA ALA A 34 34.28 41.61 -1.10
C ALA A 34 33.00 41.99 -1.88
N ALA A 35 32.14 42.68 -1.14
CA ALA A 35 30.90 43.28 -1.58
C ALA A 35 31.14 44.49 -2.51
N THR A 36 30.26 44.72 -3.46
CA THR A 36 30.02 46.04 -4.01
C THR A 36 28.51 46.20 -4.27
N ALA A 37 27.90 47.10 -3.52
CA ALA A 37 26.56 47.56 -3.72
C ALA A 37 26.53 48.62 -4.81
N VAL A 38 25.55 48.55 -5.71
CA VAL A 38 25.12 49.71 -6.51
C VAL A 38 23.61 49.75 -6.49
N ALA A 39 23.11 50.76 -5.83
CA ALA A 39 21.71 51.16 -5.88
C ALA A 39 21.55 52.19 -7.02
N LEU A 40 20.51 52.03 -7.82
CA LEU A 40 19.89 53.11 -8.56
C LEU A 40 18.42 52.80 -8.82
N GLY A 41 17.60 53.66 -8.29
CA GLY A 41 16.16 53.61 -8.38
C GLY A 41 15.59 54.16 -9.69
N SER A 42 14.40 53.78 -10.00
CA SER A 42 13.47 54.61 -10.81
C SER A 42 12.01 54.26 -10.42
N VAL A 43 11.39 55.23 -9.79
CA VAL A 43 9.96 55.30 -9.50
C VAL A 43 9.23 55.68 -10.78
N LEU A 44 8.24 54.92 -11.18
CA LEU A 44 7.16 55.42 -12.07
C LEU A 44 5.82 55.03 -11.46
N ALA A 45 5.16 56.02 -10.90
CA ALA A 45 3.76 55.97 -10.50
C ALA A 45 2.87 56.13 -11.73
N LEU A 46 1.91 55.26 -11.90
CA LEU A 46 0.75 55.49 -12.78
C LEU A 46 -0.53 55.23 -11.97
N THR A 47 -1.22 56.30 -11.75
CA THR A 47 -2.56 56.38 -11.19
C THR A 47 -3.59 55.78 -12.13
N ALA A 48 -4.43 54.88 -11.66
CA ALA A 48 -5.64 54.50 -12.33
C ALA A 48 -6.82 54.65 -11.35
N THR A 49 -7.77 55.38 -11.80
CA THR A 49 -9.03 55.83 -11.18
C THR A 49 -9.92 54.66 -10.80
N ALA A 50 -10.48 54.79 -9.60
CA ALA A 50 -11.57 53.96 -9.09
C ALA A 50 -12.89 54.39 -9.74
N CYS A 51 -13.72 53.37 -10.11
CA CYS A 51 -15.15 53.48 -10.07
C CYS A 51 -15.68 52.23 -9.35
N GLY A 52 -16.36 52.49 -8.26
CA GLY A 52 -16.99 51.47 -7.45
C GLY A 52 -18.26 50.95 -8.09
N ASP A 53 -18.58 49.72 -7.78
CA ASP A 53 -19.97 49.24 -7.70
C ASP A 53 -20.05 48.21 -6.57
N ASP A 54 -20.99 48.44 -5.66
CA ASP A 54 -21.31 47.63 -4.52
C ASP A 54 -22.07 46.38 -4.96
N GLY A 55 -21.49 45.20 -4.73
CA GLY A 55 -22.13 43.92 -4.91
C GLY A 55 -21.56 42.89 -3.95
N SER A 56 -22.09 42.77 -2.74
CA SER A 56 -21.75 41.73 -1.79
C SER A 56 -22.19 40.36 -2.36
N GLY A 57 -21.21 39.59 -2.80
CA GLY A 57 -21.33 38.19 -3.18
C GLY A 57 -20.04 37.47 -2.90
N GLY A 58 -20.07 36.47 -2.01
CA GLY A 58 -18.92 35.75 -1.53
C GLY A 58 -17.94 35.34 -2.64
N ALA A 59 -16.75 35.88 -2.57
CA ALA A 59 -15.62 35.50 -3.43
C ALA A 59 -15.13 34.11 -3.05
N GLY A 60 -15.74 33.07 -3.66
CA GLY A 60 -15.08 31.78 -3.79
C GLY A 60 -13.86 31.99 -4.69
N ASP A 61 -12.73 31.51 -4.20
CA ASP A 61 -11.44 31.57 -4.89
C ASP A 61 -11.52 30.94 -6.30
N LYS A 62 -11.78 31.72 -7.32
CA LYS A 62 -11.86 31.25 -8.73
C LYS A 62 -10.47 31.16 -9.41
N GLY A 63 -9.40 31.51 -8.68
CA GLY A 63 -8.07 31.70 -9.27
C GLY A 63 -7.39 30.39 -9.71
N ASP A 64 -7.67 29.27 -9.08
CA ASP A 64 -6.94 28.01 -9.26
C ASP A 64 -7.70 26.91 -10.04
N GLU A 65 -8.96 27.14 -10.41
CA GLU A 65 -9.72 26.16 -11.21
C GLU A 65 -9.17 26.01 -12.63
N GLY A 66 -8.58 27.05 -13.18
CA GLY A 66 -8.07 27.08 -14.56
C GLY A 66 -9.19 27.08 -15.61
N SER A 67 -8.79 26.97 -16.88
CA SER A 67 -9.73 26.96 -18.02
C SER A 67 -10.42 25.61 -18.22
N GLY A 68 -10.00 24.55 -17.52
CA GLY A 68 -10.42 23.18 -17.77
C GLY A 68 -9.85 22.59 -19.07
N LYS A 69 -8.79 23.22 -19.64
CA LYS A 69 -8.09 22.84 -20.86
C LYS A 69 -6.58 22.96 -20.65
N GLY A 70 -5.78 22.44 -21.60
CA GLY A 70 -4.31 22.56 -21.56
C GLY A 70 -3.65 21.30 -20.99
N THR A 71 -2.40 21.43 -20.52
CA THR A 71 -1.61 20.29 -20.05
C THR A 71 -1.66 20.18 -18.54
N ILE A 72 -1.94 18.98 -18.04
CA ILE A 72 -1.79 18.57 -16.64
C ILE A 72 -0.67 17.56 -16.50
N THR A 73 -0.05 17.51 -15.32
CA THR A 73 0.97 16.51 -14.97
C THR A 73 0.37 15.47 -14.02
N PHE A 74 0.52 14.19 -14.36
CA PHE A 74 0.13 13.08 -13.52
C PHE A 74 1.34 12.27 -13.06
N TRP A 75 1.52 12.11 -11.75
CA TRP A 75 2.51 11.22 -11.16
C TRP A 75 1.87 9.93 -10.69
N ASP A 76 2.29 8.81 -11.27
CA ASP A 76 1.93 7.47 -10.81
C ASP A 76 2.97 6.99 -9.79
N ASN A 77 2.56 6.74 -8.56
CA ASN A 77 3.41 6.30 -7.45
C ASN A 77 3.84 4.83 -7.51
N ASN A 78 3.45 4.11 -8.55
CA ASN A 78 3.80 2.71 -8.79
C ASN A 78 4.16 2.47 -10.26
N GLY A 79 4.91 3.42 -10.82
CA GLY A 79 5.41 3.36 -12.19
C GLY A 79 6.30 2.14 -12.44
N GLY A 80 6.27 1.67 -13.65
CA GLY A 80 6.85 0.40 -14.09
C GLY A 80 5.73 -0.57 -14.46
N VAL A 81 5.25 -1.36 -13.54
CA VAL A 81 4.21 -2.39 -13.78
C VAL A 81 2.85 -1.84 -14.23
N ARG A 82 2.53 -0.59 -13.87
CA ARG A 82 1.26 0.09 -14.22
C ARG A 82 1.40 1.07 -15.39
N THR A 83 2.61 1.26 -15.92
CA THR A 83 2.87 2.28 -16.94
C THR A 83 2.02 2.10 -18.19
N ASP A 84 1.88 0.88 -18.67
CA ASP A 84 1.20 0.62 -19.95
C ASP A 84 -0.31 0.87 -19.83
N ILE A 85 -0.94 0.41 -18.75
CA ILE A 85 -2.37 0.66 -18.53
C ILE A 85 -2.66 2.15 -18.31
N TRP A 86 -1.79 2.89 -17.57
CA TRP A 86 -1.98 4.33 -17.44
C TRP A 86 -1.83 5.07 -18.77
N LYS A 87 -0.89 4.69 -19.62
CA LYS A 87 -0.75 5.27 -20.96
C LYS A 87 -1.99 5.01 -21.83
N GLN A 88 -2.61 3.84 -21.70
CA GLN A 88 -3.85 3.53 -22.41
C GLN A 88 -5.00 4.42 -21.92
N ILE A 89 -5.22 4.49 -20.60
CA ILE A 89 -6.25 5.35 -19.98
C ILE A 89 -6.05 6.83 -20.40
N ILE A 90 -4.81 7.29 -20.42
CA ILE A 90 -4.47 8.66 -20.87
C ILE A 90 -4.83 8.86 -22.34
N ALA A 91 -4.53 7.89 -23.19
CA ALA A 91 -4.89 7.99 -24.61
C ALA A 91 -6.41 8.03 -24.82
N ASP A 92 -7.16 7.20 -24.10
CA ASP A 92 -8.62 7.19 -24.13
C ASP A 92 -9.19 8.53 -23.59
N PHE A 93 -8.57 9.07 -22.54
CA PHE A 93 -8.93 10.39 -22.00
C PHE A 93 -8.68 11.53 -22.99
N GLU A 94 -7.51 11.56 -23.62
CA GLU A 94 -7.15 12.60 -24.58
C GLU A 94 -7.98 12.52 -25.87
N GLN A 95 -8.43 11.33 -26.25
CA GLN A 95 -9.39 11.15 -27.34
C GLN A 95 -10.73 11.76 -27.00
N LYS A 96 -11.23 11.55 -25.78
CA LYS A 96 -12.51 12.09 -25.32
C LYS A 96 -12.47 13.58 -25.02
N TYR A 97 -11.31 14.08 -24.57
CA TYR A 97 -11.10 15.48 -24.18
C TYR A 97 -9.86 16.05 -24.91
N PRO A 98 -9.94 16.31 -26.22
CA PRO A 98 -8.77 16.65 -27.05
C PRO A 98 -8.05 17.94 -26.63
N ASP A 99 -8.77 18.83 -25.92
CA ASP A 99 -8.23 20.09 -25.39
C ASP A 99 -7.39 19.91 -24.11
N ILE A 100 -7.32 18.69 -23.55
CA ILE A 100 -6.53 18.38 -22.35
C ILE A 100 -5.45 17.37 -22.71
N LYS A 101 -4.20 17.64 -22.29
CA LYS A 101 -3.07 16.74 -22.42
C LYS A 101 -2.56 16.30 -21.06
N VAL A 102 -2.16 15.05 -20.92
CA VAL A 102 -1.67 14.49 -19.64
C VAL A 102 -0.21 14.11 -19.78
N LYS A 103 0.67 14.83 -19.07
CA LYS A 103 2.08 14.48 -18.94
C LYS A 103 2.25 13.43 -17.85
N TYR A 104 2.40 12.17 -18.25
CA TYR A 104 2.61 11.05 -17.34
C TYR A 104 4.05 10.98 -16.82
N VAL A 105 4.20 10.72 -15.52
CA VAL A 105 5.48 10.46 -14.85
C VAL A 105 5.30 9.23 -13.95
N GLY A 106 5.84 8.09 -14.37
CA GLY A 106 5.90 6.88 -13.53
C GLY A 106 7.04 6.97 -12.52
N ILE A 107 6.73 6.82 -11.24
CA ILE A 107 7.69 6.83 -10.14
C ILE A 107 7.77 5.41 -9.59
N PRO A 108 8.96 4.80 -9.50
CA PRO A 108 9.11 3.52 -8.81
C PRO A 108 8.60 3.61 -7.37
N ALA A 109 7.85 2.59 -6.91
CA ALA A 109 7.19 2.60 -5.60
C ALA A 109 8.15 2.90 -4.44
N ALA A 110 9.36 2.33 -4.46
CA ALA A 110 10.39 2.56 -3.42
C ALA A 110 10.85 4.02 -3.29
N GLY A 111 10.70 4.84 -4.33
CA GLY A 111 11.12 6.26 -4.34
C GLY A 111 9.96 7.26 -4.28
N ALA A 112 8.72 6.79 -4.28
CA ALA A 112 7.56 7.66 -4.44
C ALA A 112 7.43 8.68 -3.30
N GLN A 113 7.51 8.23 -2.04
CA GLN A 113 7.42 9.11 -0.88
C GLN A 113 8.48 10.22 -0.93
N SER A 114 9.75 9.86 -1.05
CA SER A 114 10.86 10.84 -1.10
C SER A 114 10.72 11.86 -2.22
N LYS A 115 10.12 11.44 -3.36
CA LYS A 115 9.88 12.37 -4.47
C LYS A 115 8.78 13.36 -4.14
N TYR A 116 7.70 12.95 -3.49
CA TYR A 116 6.66 13.88 -3.02
C TYR A 116 7.22 14.84 -1.97
N ASP A 117 7.94 14.35 -0.97
CA ASP A 117 8.53 15.18 0.09
C ASP A 117 9.45 16.25 -0.48
N THR A 118 10.31 15.89 -1.43
CA THR A 118 11.20 16.82 -2.13
C THR A 118 10.40 17.88 -2.90
N ALA A 119 9.33 17.48 -3.58
CA ALA A 119 8.52 18.39 -4.37
C ALA A 119 7.62 19.30 -3.51
N ILE A 120 7.20 18.85 -2.34
CA ILE A 120 6.47 19.69 -1.37
C ILE A 120 7.38 20.82 -0.85
N GLN A 121 8.63 20.48 -0.53
CA GLN A 121 9.60 21.45 -0.01
C GLN A 121 10.15 22.39 -1.09
N GLY A 122 10.43 21.85 -2.28
CA GLY A 122 11.12 22.57 -3.36
C GLY A 122 10.22 23.14 -4.45
N GLY A 123 8.92 22.84 -4.42
CA GLY A 123 7.99 23.08 -5.53
C GLY A 123 8.06 21.99 -6.61
N GLY A 124 7.13 22.06 -7.58
CA GLY A 124 7.10 21.12 -8.71
C GLY A 124 6.22 19.89 -8.48
N LEU A 125 5.26 19.98 -7.56
CA LEU A 125 4.20 18.99 -7.41
C LEU A 125 3.38 18.84 -8.70
N PRO A 126 2.84 17.64 -8.99
CA PRO A 126 1.97 17.43 -10.15
C PRO A 126 0.59 18.05 -9.92
N ASP A 127 -0.24 18.06 -10.96
CA ASP A 127 -1.66 18.41 -10.83
C ASP A 127 -2.43 17.25 -10.19
N VAL A 128 -2.16 16.02 -10.64
CA VAL A 128 -2.75 14.78 -10.11
C VAL A 128 -1.63 13.83 -9.67
N GLY A 129 -1.81 13.17 -8.55
CA GLY A 129 -0.86 12.16 -8.09
C GLY A 129 -1.53 10.88 -7.59
N GLY A 130 -0.89 9.75 -7.85
CA GLY A 130 -1.15 8.53 -7.14
C GLY A 130 -0.65 8.68 -5.70
N VAL A 131 -1.57 8.89 -4.76
CA VAL A 131 -1.28 8.97 -3.32
C VAL A 131 -2.14 7.94 -2.63
N GLY A 132 -1.59 6.76 -2.38
CA GLY A 132 -2.29 5.71 -1.64
C GLY A 132 -2.40 6.05 -0.15
N THR A 133 -3.31 5.36 0.56
CA THR A 133 -3.56 5.62 2.00
C THR A 133 -2.30 5.51 2.86
N ALA A 134 -1.33 4.67 2.49
CA ALA A 134 -0.07 4.55 3.21
C ALA A 134 0.83 5.81 3.15
N MET A 135 0.56 6.71 2.20
CA MET A 135 1.31 7.97 2.00
C MET A 135 0.48 9.19 2.37
N LEU A 136 -0.82 9.01 2.58
CA LEU A 136 -1.77 10.11 2.69
C LEU A 136 -1.48 11.00 3.90
N ALA A 137 -1.11 10.42 5.04
CA ALA A 137 -0.78 11.17 6.23
C ALA A 137 0.43 12.08 6.02
N GLU A 138 1.52 11.54 5.47
CA GLU A 138 2.77 12.29 5.30
C GLU A 138 2.61 13.43 4.28
N VAL A 139 1.91 13.18 3.16
CA VAL A 139 1.62 14.20 2.14
C VAL A 139 0.52 15.17 2.62
N GLY A 140 -0.46 14.66 3.37
CA GLY A 140 -1.59 15.44 3.89
C GLY A 140 -1.20 16.41 4.99
N VAL A 141 -0.39 15.97 5.97
CA VAL A 141 0.12 16.83 7.08
C VAL A 141 0.89 18.03 6.55
N GLN A 142 1.59 17.89 5.43
CA GLN A 142 2.29 18.99 4.76
C GLN A 142 1.31 19.96 4.04
N GLY A 143 -0.01 19.72 4.11
CA GLY A 143 -1.02 20.59 3.56
C GLY A 143 -1.09 20.63 2.02
N ALA A 144 -0.46 19.68 1.34
CA ALA A 144 -0.30 19.72 -0.12
C ALA A 144 -1.56 19.30 -0.90
N LEU A 145 -2.49 18.58 -0.27
CA LEU A 145 -3.65 17.97 -0.93
C LEU A 145 -4.92 18.81 -0.82
N GLU A 146 -5.71 18.80 -1.88
CA GLU A 146 -7.03 19.41 -1.95
C GLU A 146 -8.08 18.48 -1.31
N PRO A 147 -9.00 18.97 -0.45
CA PRO A 147 -10.16 18.19 0.00
C PRO A 147 -11.14 17.97 -1.16
N LEU A 148 -11.55 16.72 -1.36
CA LEU A 148 -12.29 16.29 -2.56
C LEU A 148 -13.78 16.06 -2.33
N ASP A 149 -14.27 16.12 -1.09
CA ASP A 149 -15.69 15.86 -0.75
C ASP A 149 -16.66 16.69 -1.57
N GLY A 150 -16.40 18.00 -1.69
CA GLY A 150 -17.23 18.92 -2.44
C GLY A 150 -17.26 18.63 -3.95
N ARG A 151 -16.12 18.19 -4.50
CA ARG A 151 -15.99 17.79 -5.89
C ARG A 151 -16.69 16.46 -6.14
N LEU A 152 -16.44 15.45 -5.28
CA LEU A 152 -17.06 14.15 -5.40
C LEU A 152 -18.59 14.23 -5.32
N LYS A 153 -19.14 15.04 -4.41
CA LYS A 153 -20.59 15.25 -4.28
C LYS A 153 -21.26 15.74 -5.55
N LYS A 154 -20.54 16.53 -6.37
CA LYS A 154 -21.01 17.07 -7.65
C LYS A 154 -20.64 16.23 -8.86
N SER A 155 -19.89 15.16 -8.66
CA SER A 155 -19.32 14.29 -9.69
C SER A 155 -20.28 13.20 -10.13
N PRO A 156 -20.16 12.69 -11.36
CA PRO A 156 -20.80 11.44 -11.78
C PRO A 156 -20.41 10.22 -10.93
N LEU A 157 -19.28 10.30 -10.19
CA LEU A 157 -18.82 9.26 -9.28
C LEU A 157 -19.58 9.22 -7.95
N ASN A 158 -20.42 10.22 -7.65
CA ASN A 158 -21.18 10.28 -6.40
C ASN A 158 -22.09 9.06 -6.24
N GLY A 159 -21.90 8.31 -5.16
CA GLY A 159 -22.63 7.07 -4.89
C GLY A 159 -22.24 5.88 -5.78
N LYS A 160 -21.16 6.02 -6.57
CA LYS A 160 -20.63 4.97 -7.45
C LYS A 160 -19.34 4.30 -6.93
N LEU A 161 -18.80 4.80 -5.85
CA LEU A 161 -17.59 4.25 -5.23
C LEU A 161 -17.94 3.41 -4.00
N SER A 162 -17.15 2.38 -3.74
CA SER A 162 -17.28 1.57 -2.52
C SER A 162 -17.18 2.44 -1.28
N GLN A 163 -18.21 2.44 -0.45
CA GLN A 163 -18.25 3.25 0.78
C GLN A 163 -17.13 2.83 1.73
N ASN A 164 -16.84 1.53 1.83
CA ASN A 164 -15.73 1.04 2.65
C ASN A 164 -14.38 1.63 2.23
N LEU A 165 -14.14 1.82 0.92
CA LEU A 165 -12.90 2.42 0.42
C LEU A 165 -12.86 3.94 0.66
N ILE A 166 -13.99 4.61 0.58
CA ILE A 166 -14.14 6.02 0.97
C ILE A 166 -13.80 6.17 2.47
N ASP A 167 -14.35 5.31 3.32
CA ASP A 167 -14.14 5.38 4.78
C ASP A 167 -12.68 5.10 5.15
N VAL A 168 -12.04 4.11 4.52
CA VAL A 168 -10.60 3.83 4.67
C VAL A 168 -9.76 5.03 4.23
N SER A 169 -10.12 5.65 3.11
CA SER A 169 -9.39 6.81 2.58
C SER A 169 -9.53 8.04 3.48
N LYS A 170 -10.73 8.29 4.03
CA LYS A 170 -10.95 9.36 5.01
C LYS A 170 -10.19 9.10 6.31
N ALA A 171 -10.29 7.89 6.86
CA ALA A 171 -9.59 7.51 8.06
C ALA A 171 -8.06 7.69 7.92
N ALA A 172 -7.50 7.33 6.76
CA ALA A 172 -6.08 7.52 6.48
C ALA A 172 -5.67 9.00 6.32
N GLY A 173 -6.60 9.86 5.97
CA GLY A 173 -6.42 11.32 5.88
C GLY A 173 -6.64 12.08 7.20
N GLY A 174 -6.90 11.37 8.31
CA GLY A 174 -7.15 11.97 9.62
C GLY A 174 -8.63 12.12 10.00
N GLY A 175 -9.57 11.65 9.16
CA GLY A 175 -10.98 11.46 9.54
C GLY A 175 -12.00 12.10 8.60
N ASP A 176 -12.18 13.41 8.62
CA ASP A 176 -13.39 14.01 8.07
C ASP A 176 -13.37 14.24 6.55
N SER A 177 -12.21 14.56 6.00
CA SER A 177 -12.07 14.94 4.59
C SER A 177 -11.49 13.83 3.73
N LEU A 178 -11.99 13.73 2.50
CA LEU A 178 -11.45 12.85 1.47
C LEU A 178 -10.34 13.58 0.70
N TYR A 179 -9.12 13.08 0.78
CA TYR A 179 -7.96 13.64 0.07
C TYR A 179 -7.49 12.82 -1.13
N GLN A 180 -8.10 11.65 -1.34
CA GLN A 180 -7.91 10.85 -2.55
C GLN A 180 -9.23 10.25 -3.01
N VAL A 181 -9.44 10.13 -4.31
CA VAL A 181 -10.49 9.28 -4.88
C VAL A 181 -9.92 7.87 -4.98
N PRO A 182 -10.48 6.87 -4.26
CA PRO A 182 -9.99 5.51 -4.33
C PRO A 182 -10.12 4.94 -5.75
N THR A 183 -9.12 4.21 -6.20
CA THR A 183 -9.11 3.53 -7.52
C THR A 183 -9.25 2.03 -7.40
N SER A 184 -8.72 1.44 -6.32
CA SER A 184 -8.72 -0.01 -6.14
C SER A 184 -8.50 -0.42 -4.69
N ALA A 185 -8.97 -1.63 -4.36
CA ALA A 185 -8.63 -2.33 -3.15
C ALA A 185 -7.74 -3.54 -3.45
N ASN A 186 -6.68 -3.66 -2.68
CA ASN A 186 -5.80 -4.82 -2.71
C ASN A 186 -6.05 -5.67 -1.45
N ASN A 187 -7.17 -6.36 -1.43
CA ASN A 187 -7.63 -7.09 -0.24
C ASN A 187 -6.71 -8.25 0.12
N GLY A 188 -6.59 -8.49 1.41
CA GLY A 188 -5.99 -9.71 1.95
C GLY A 188 -6.70 -10.95 1.43
N THR A 189 -5.92 -11.92 0.98
CA THR A 189 -6.40 -13.18 0.41
C THR A 189 -5.63 -14.32 1.04
N LEU A 190 -6.34 -15.34 1.48
CA LEU A 190 -5.73 -16.60 1.86
C LEU A 190 -5.68 -17.51 0.62
N TRP A 191 -4.48 -17.70 0.09
CA TRP A 191 -4.19 -18.65 -0.97
C TRP A 191 -4.00 -20.03 -0.36
N TYR A 192 -4.59 -21.08 -0.95
CA TYR A 192 -4.39 -22.44 -0.51
C TYR A 192 -4.24 -23.42 -1.67
N ARG A 193 -3.46 -24.46 -1.48
CA ARG A 193 -3.15 -25.49 -2.47
C ARG A 193 -4.26 -26.55 -2.50
N THR A 194 -5.11 -26.49 -3.51
CA THR A 194 -6.26 -27.39 -3.69
C THR A 194 -5.82 -28.85 -3.84
N ASP A 195 -4.70 -29.11 -4.50
CA ASP A 195 -4.14 -30.44 -4.67
C ASP A 195 -3.64 -31.04 -3.35
N LEU A 196 -2.99 -30.25 -2.49
CA LEU A 196 -2.54 -30.70 -1.18
C LEU A 196 -3.73 -30.91 -0.22
N PHE A 197 -4.71 -30.00 -0.23
CA PHE A 197 -5.93 -30.10 0.55
C PHE A 197 -6.73 -31.35 0.18
N LYS A 198 -6.96 -31.60 -1.11
CA LYS A 198 -7.63 -32.79 -1.62
C LYS A 198 -6.92 -34.07 -1.17
N LYS A 199 -5.60 -34.12 -1.29
CA LYS A 199 -4.78 -35.26 -0.86
C LYS A 199 -4.87 -35.50 0.63
N ALA A 200 -5.00 -34.45 1.44
CA ALA A 200 -5.13 -34.54 2.90
C ALA A 200 -6.58 -34.73 3.38
N GLY A 201 -7.58 -34.76 2.48
CA GLY A 201 -9.01 -34.84 2.82
C GLY A 201 -9.47 -33.61 3.63
N LEU A 202 -9.01 -32.39 3.23
CA LEU A 202 -9.34 -31.13 3.85
C LEU A 202 -10.26 -30.30 2.96
N ASP A 203 -11.24 -29.65 3.57
CA ASP A 203 -12.02 -28.57 2.96
C ASP A 203 -11.26 -27.24 2.95
N ALA A 204 -11.77 -26.26 2.19
CA ALA A 204 -11.23 -24.92 2.17
C ALA A 204 -11.17 -24.31 3.59
N PRO A 205 -10.08 -23.61 3.95
CA PRO A 205 -9.83 -23.09 5.31
C PRO A 205 -10.59 -21.77 5.54
N THR A 206 -11.93 -21.82 5.50
CA THR A 206 -12.81 -20.65 5.56
C THR A 206 -12.93 -20.04 6.96
N THR A 207 -12.56 -20.77 8.02
CA THR A 207 -12.51 -20.26 9.39
C THR A 207 -11.11 -20.38 9.97
N TRP A 208 -10.82 -19.59 11.01
CA TRP A 208 -9.53 -19.66 11.72
C TRP A 208 -9.28 -21.05 12.31
N SER A 209 -10.32 -21.72 12.81
CA SER A 209 -10.21 -23.10 13.32
C SER A 209 -9.76 -24.06 12.22
N LYS A 210 -10.37 -23.98 11.02
CA LYS A 210 -9.97 -24.79 9.86
C LYS A 210 -8.56 -24.42 9.35
N PHE A 211 -8.19 -23.13 9.38
CA PHE A 211 -6.85 -22.67 9.00
C PHE A 211 -5.76 -23.34 9.85
N TYR A 212 -5.89 -23.32 11.18
CA TYR A 212 -4.90 -23.94 12.06
C TYR A 212 -4.85 -25.46 11.91
N ALA A 213 -6.01 -26.11 11.80
CA ALA A 213 -6.06 -27.54 11.55
C ALA A 213 -5.40 -27.95 10.23
N ALA A 214 -5.58 -27.12 9.19
CA ALA A 214 -4.94 -27.35 7.89
C ALA A 214 -3.43 -27.09 7.95
N ALA A 215 -2.97 -26.06 8.67
CA ALA A 215 -1.54 -25.80 8.84
C ALA A 215 -0.81 -26.99 9.46
N ASP A 216 -1.34 -27.53 10.54
CA ASP A 216 -0.80 -28.71 11.22
C ASP A 216 -0.82 -29.95 10.30
N LYS A 217 -1.97 -30.27 9.71
CA LYS A 217 -2.16 -31.50 8.92
C LYS A 217 -1.36 -31.51 7.61
N LEU A 218 -1.11 -30.36 7.00
CA LEU A 218 -0.35 -30.26 5.75
C LEU A 218 1.15 -30.26 5.98
N THR A 219 1.62 -30.09 7.22
CA THR A 219 3.04 -30.03 7.52
C THR A 219 3.66 -31.43 7.52
N ASN A 220 4.68 -31.61 6.69
CA ASN A 220 5.51 -32.82 6.64
C ASN A 220 6.97 -32.43 6.43
N LYS A 221 7.69 -32.18 7.52
CA LYS A 221 9.07 -31.72 7.50
C LYS A 221 10.02 -32.71 6.80
N GLY A 222 9.73 -34.00 6.88
CA GLY A 222 10.50 -35.04 6.20
C GLY A 222 10.45 -34.94 4.66
N LYS A 223 9.42 -34.28 4.14
CA LYS A 223 9.26 -33.98 2.71
C LYS A 223 9.50 -32.50 2.36
N ASN A 224 10.03 -31.72 3.29
CA ASN A 224 10.17 -30.26 3.15
C ASN A 224 8.84 -29.58 2.75
N GLN A 225 7.72 -30.05 3.29
CA GLN A 225 6.38 -29.52 3.07
C GLN A 225 5.87 -28.88 4.35
N PHE A 226 5.35 -27.66 4.25
CA PHE A 226 4.85 -26.87 5.37
C PHE A 226 3.40 -26.43 5.10
N GLY A 227 2.60 -26.36 6.16
CA GLY A 227 1.20 -26.00 6.03
C GLY A 227 0.99 -24.53 5.75
N PHE A 228 1.89 -23.65 6.23
CA PHE A 228 1.80 -22.20 6.09
C PHE A 228 3.17 -21.55 5.90
N THR A 229 3.20 -20.26 5.58
CA THR A 229 4.38 -19.41 5.60
C THR A 229 4.07 -18.07 6.27
N ILE A 230 4.99 -17.59 7.13
CA ILE A 230 4.88 -16.31 7.86
C ILE A 230 5.79 -15.27 7.19
N ARG A 231 5.29 -14.05 7.07
CA ARG A 231 6.12 -12.89 6.73
C ARG A 231 6.76 -12.36 8.00
N GLY A 232 8.04 -12.69 8.22
CA GLY A 232 8.78 -12.29 9.42
C GLY A 232 9.76 -11.12 9.21
N GLY A 233 10.02 -10.75 7.95
CA GLY A 233 10.88 -9.63 7.56
C GLY A 233 10.10 -8.38 7.20
N GLU A 234 10.58 -7.66 6.18
CA GLU A 234 9.98 -6.39 5.76
C GLU A 234 8.47 -6.49 5.49
N GLY A 235 7.69 -5.60 6.11
CA GLY A 235 6.24 -5.54 6.02
C GLY A 235 5.49 -6.58 6.85
N ALA A 236 6.09 -7.15 7.89
CA ALA A 236 5.52 -8.21 8.73
C ALA A 236 4.35 -7.76 9.61
N ILE A 237 4.32 -6.50 10.05
CA ILE A 237 3.43 -6.06 11.13
C ILE A 237 1.97 -6.02 10.69
N ALA A 238 1.63 -5.46 9.55
CA ALA A 238 0.24 -5.37 9.11
C ALA A 238 -0.41 -6.76 8.90
N PRO A 239 0.23 -7.75 8.22
CA PRO A 239 -0.28 -9.12 8.15
C PRO A 239 -0.40 -9.82 9.51
N ALA A 240 0.53 -9.56 10.44
CA ALA A 240 0.43 -10.12 11.80
C ALA A 240 -0.78 -9.52 12.55
N LEU A 241 -1.00 -8.21 12.46
CA LEU A 241 -2.18 -7.57 13.03
C LEU A 241 -3.47 -8.04 12.37
N ASP A 242 -3.48 -8.27 11.06
CA ASP A 242 -4.63 -8.82 10.35
C ASP A 242 -5.00 -10.21 10.87
N ALA A 243 -4.01 -11.09 11.06
CA ALA A 243 -4.22 -12.39 11.67
C ALA A 243 -4.69 -12.29 13.13
N VAL A 244 -4.19 -11.32 13.90
CA VAL A 244 -4.58 -11.12 15.31
C VAL A 244 -6.02 -10.65 15.43
N TYR A 245 -6.37 -9.53 14.81
CA TYR A 245 -7.73 -8.98 14.87
C TYR A 245 -8.76 -9.92 14.23
N GLY A 246 -8.38 -10.61 13.15
CA GLY A 246 -9.23 -11.60 12.50
C GLY A 246 -9.66 -12.76 13.39
N GLN A 247 -8.91 -13.08 14.45
CA GLN A 247 -9.19 -14.17 15.38
C GLN A 247 -9.96 -13.74 16.63
N THR A 248 -10.03 -12.45 16.94
CA THR A 248 -10.49 -11.97 18.26
C THR A 248 -11.85 -11.33 18.23
N GLY A 249 -12.33 -10.92 17.05
CA GLY A 249 -13.60 -10.21 16.91
C GLY A 249 -13.55 -8.76 17.42
N ILE A 250 -12.37 -8.24 17.77
CA ILE A 250 -12.17 -6.82 18.11
C ILE A 250 -12.27 -6.02 16.82
N THR A 251 -13.22 -5.09 16.75
CA THR A 251 -13.56 -4.36 15.52
C THR A 251 -13.06 -2.92 15.48
N SER A 252 -12.38 -2.47 16.52
CA SER A 252 -11.83 -1.11 16.60
C SER A 252 -10.35 -1.16 16.98
N PHE A 253 -9.51 -0.40 16.30
CA PHE A 253 -8.09 -0.24 16.62
C PHE A 253 -7.88 0.64 17.88
N TRP A 254 -8.82 1.54 18.14
CA TRP A 254 -8.81 2.44 19.29
C TRP A 254 -10.00 2.21 20.21
N ASN A 255 -9.73 2.33 21.52
CA ASN A 255 -10.74 2.45 22.56
C ASN A 255 -10.45 3.77 23.32
N GLY A 256 -11.18 4.83 22.94
CA GLY A 256 -10.82 6.19 23.34
C GLY A 256 -9.44 6.56 22.79
N ASP A 257 -8.52 6.91 23.68
CA ASP A 257 -7.15 7.32 23.32
C ASP A 257 -6.13 6.19 23.39
N LYS A 258 -6.56 4.97 23.67
CA LYS A 258 -5.69 3.81 23.78
C LYS A 258 -5.93 2.84 22.65
N THR A 259 -4.85 2.33 22.06
CA THR A 259 -4.96 1.26 21.11
C THR A 259 -5.40 -0.04 21.76
N THR A 260 -6.16 -0.85 21.03
CA THR A 260 -6.57 -2.20 21.46
C THR A 260 -5.54 -3.27 21.10
N VAL A 261 -4.41 -2.89 20.49
CA VAL A 261 -3.45 -3.84 19.94
C VAL A 261 -2.94 -4.83 20.99
N ASN A 262 -2.78 -4.39 22.25
CA ASN A 262 -2.34 -5.22 23.38
C ASN A 262 -3.50 -5.73 24.28
N ASP A 263 -4.75 -5.71 23.77
CA ASP A 263 -5.86 -6.40 24.46
C ASP A 263 -5.46 -7.86 24.75
N PRO A 264 -5.81 -8.41 25.91
CA PRO A 264 -5.47 -9.80 26.26
C PRO A 264 -5.89 -10.84 25.21
N LYS A 265 -7.01 -10.62 24.51
CA LYS A 265 -7.43 -11.48 23.40
C LYS A 265 -6.45 -11.42 22.23
N ASN A 266 -5.97 -10.21 21.90
CA ASN A 266 -4.99 -10.01 20.83
C ASN A 266 -3.63 -10.61 21.20
N VAL A 267 -3.22 -10.54 22.48
CA VAL A 267 -2.01 -11.21 22.98
C VAL A 267 -2.12 -12.73 22.74
N ALA A 268 -3.22 -13.35 23.21
CA ALA A 268 -3.44 -14.80 23.02
C ALA A 268 -3.53 -15.20 21.54
N ALA A 269 -4.14 -14.37 20.69
CA ALA A 269 -4.19 -14.61 19.25
C ALA A 269 -2.80 -14.54 18.60
N LEU A 270 -1.97 -13.59 19.02
CA LEU A 270 -0.60 -13.48 18.53
C LEU A 270 0.26 -14.66 18.98
N GLU A 271 0.14 -15.10 20.24
CA GLU A 271 0.82 -16.31 20.74
C GLU A 271 0.49 -17.53 19.87
N LYS A 272 -0.80 -17.72 19.58
CA LYS A 272 -1.26 -18.81 18.71
C LYS A 272 -0.72 -18.69 17.28
N TYR A 273 -0.68 -17.48 16.73
CA TYR A 273 -0.18 -17.23 15.37
C TYR A 273 1.32 -17.49 15.26
N VAL A 274 2.12 -16.97 16.19
CA VAL A 274 3.58 -17.16 16.17
C VAL A 274 4.01 -18.57 16.52
N ALA A 275 3.17 -19.34 17.22
CA ALA A 275 3.41 -20.76 17.48
C ALA A 275 3.47 -21.61 16.21
N LEU A 276 2.95 -21.12 15.08
CA LEU A 276 3.12 -21.74 13.76
C LEU A 276 4.59 -21.72 13.30
N TYR A 277 5.38 -20.72 13.75
CA TYR A 277 6.76 -20.57 13.31
C TYR A 277 7.60 -21.78 13.70
N LYS A 278 8.35 -22.31 12.76
CA LYS A 278 9.13 -23.57 12.85
C LYS A 278 8.30 -24.84 13.12
N LYS A 279 7.08 -24.72 13.62
CA LYS A 279 6.18 -25.87 13.75
C LYS A 279 5.59 -26.22 12.40
N ASP A 280 4.88 -25.29 11.81
CA ASP A 280 4.10 -25.46 10.58
C ASP A 280 4.59 -24.56 9.43
N THR A 281 5.66 -23.83 9.65
CA THR A 281 6.32 -22.93 8.69
C THR A 281 7.83 -23.20 8.61
N PRO A 282 8.48 -22.85 7.49
CA PRO A 282 9.93 -22.91 7.38
C PRO A 282 10.65 -21.99 8.37
N SER A 283 11.85 -22.37 8.81
CA SER A 283 12.67 -21.54 9.69
C SER A 283 13.20 -20.26 9.01
N ALA A 284 13.26 -20.25 7.66
CA ALA A 284 13.65 -19.09 6.87
C ALA A 284 12.65 -17.92 6.96
N ASP A 285 11.42 -18.21 7.37
CA ASP A 285 10.30 -17.26 7.39
C ASP A 285 10.55 -16.02 8.27
N VAL A 286 11.42 -16.12 9.26
CA VAL A 286 11.85 -14.98 10.09
C VAL A 286 12.41 -13.81 9.26
N ASN A 287 12.95 -14.09 8.07
CA ASN A 287 13.51 -13.10 7.16
C ASN A 287 12.70 -12.94 5.85
N ASN A 288 11.51 -13.56 5.76
CA ASN A 288 10.70 -13.43 4.57
C ASN A 288 10.08 -12.02 4.47
N ASP A 289 10.43 -11.36 3.37
CA ASP A 289 9.65 -10.27 2.82
C ASP A 289 8.53 -10.83 1.90
N PHE A 290 7.79 -9.96 1.27
CA PHE A 290 6.72 -10.33 0.35
C PHE A 290 7.22 -11.19 -0.82
N THR A 291 8.31 -10.81 -1.46
CA THR A 291 8.83 -11.47 -2.67
C THR A 291 9.31 -12.89 -2.35
N LYS A 292 10.03 -13.07 -1.25
CA LYS A 292 10.51 -14.37 -0.80
C LYS A 292 9.37 -15.30 -0.42
N MET A 293 8.37 -14.77 0.28
CA MET A 293 7.20 -15.53 0.72
C MET A 293 6.38 -16.04 -0.48
N VAL A 294 6.14 -15.19 -1.48
CA VAL A 294 5.47 -15.56 -2.74
C VAL A 294 6.27 -16.62 -3.48
N ALA A 295 7.56 -16.39 -3.71
CA ALA A 295 8.43 -17.36 -4.40
C ALA A 295 8.49 -18.71 -3.68
N GLN A 296 8.50 -18.70 -2.35
CA GLN A 296 8.52 -19.92 -1.53
C GLN A 296 7.20 -20.71 -1.69
N TRP A 297 6.04 -20.04 -1.70
CA TRP A 297 4.76 -20.69 -1.94
C TRP A 297 4.66 -21.21 -3.38
N ASP A 298 5.09 -20.44 -4.36
CA ASP A 298 5.11 -20.79 -5.78
C ASP A 298 6.06 -21.98 -6.08
N SER A 299 7.07 -22.24 -5.22
CA SER A 299 7.88 -23.45 -5.30
C SER A 299 7.09 -24.76 -5.05
N GLY A 300 5.88 -24.65 -4.52
CA GLY A 300 4.97 -25.77 -4.28
C GLY A 300 5.14 -26.48 -2.95
N THR A 301 6.02 -26.00 -2.08
CA THR A 301 6.32 -26.63 -0.77
C THR A 301 5.41 -26.16 0.37
N ILE A 302 4.65 -25.09 0.15
CA ILE A 302 3.79 -24.46 1.14
C ILE A 302 2.31 -24.72 0.83
N GLY A 303 1.52 -25.09 1.85
CA GLY A 303 0.09 -25.40 1.72
C GLY A 303 -0.81 -24.15 1.64
N MET A 304 -0.49 -23.13 2.43
CA MET A 304 -1.25 -21.88 2.52
C MET A 304 -0.33 -20.66 2.58
N LEU A 305 -0.80 -19.55 2.01
CA LEU A 305 -0.12 -18.25 1.98
C LEU A 305 -1.16 -17.15 2.23
N SER A 306 -0.96 -16.30 3.25
CA SER A 306 -1.73 -15.07 3.40
C SER A 306 -1.02 -13.94 2.67
N HIS A 307 -1.66 -13.44 1.63
CA HIS A 307 -1.14 -12.33 0.82
C HIS A 307 -2.32 -11.57 0.19
N ASN A 308 -2.05 -10.67 -0.73
CA ASN A 308 -3.08 -9.94 -1.45
C ASN A 308 -3.30 -10.47 -2.88
N LEU A 309 -4.29 -9.93 -3.57
CA LEU A 309 -4.63 -10.32 -4.94
C LEU A 309 -3.53 -10.07 -5.96
N GLY A 310 -2.60 -9.13 -5.69
CA GLY A 310 -1.54 -8.75 -6.63
C GLY A 310 -0.58 -9.88 -6.99
N SER A 311 -0.54 -10.99 -6.21
CA SER A 311 0.29 -12.17 -6.53
C SER A 311 -0.43 -13.22 -7.41
N TYR A 312 -1.69 -13.00 -7.78
CA TYR A 312 -2.48 -13.99 -8.52
C TYR A 312 -1.83 -14.45 -9.83
N GLN A 313 -1.29 -13.52 -10.61
CA GLN A 313 -0.65 -13.83 -11.90
C GLN A 313 0.65 -14.65 -11.71
N ASP A 314 1.41 -14.38 -10.66
CA ASP A 314 2.61 -15.15 -10.34
C ASP A 314 2.23 -16.59 -9.98
N HIS A 315 1.19 -16.77 -9.17
CA HIS A 315 0.68 -18.08 -8.80
C HIS A 315 0.14 -18.87 -10.00
N LEU A 316 -0.57 -18.21 -10.92
CA LEU A 316 -1.06 -18.84 -12.15
C LEU A 316 0.11 -19.34 -13.01
N LYS A 317 1.14 -18.53 -13.17
CA LYS A 317 2.34 -18.86 -13.95
C LYS A 317 3.12 -20.01 -13.33
N ALA A 318 3.27 -20.02 -12.00
CA ALA A 318 4.08 -21.01 -11.29
C ALA A 318 3.37 -22.35 -11.10
N LEU A 319 2.10 -22.34 -10.74
CA LEU A 319 1.36 -23.53 -10.29
C LEU A 319 0.30 -24.00 -11.29
N GLY A 320 -0.22 -23.08 -12.11
CA GLY A 320 -1.40 -23.34 -12.97
C GLY A 320 -2.72 -23.28 -12.19
N LYS A 321 -3.78 -22.90 -12.89
CA LYS A 321 -5.10 -22.54 -12.32
C LYS A 321 -5.78 -23.62 -11.45
N ASP A 322 -5.45 -24.90 -11.65
CA ASP A 322 -6.15 -26.01 -11.01
C ASP A 322 -5.56 -26.42 -9.65
N LYS A 323 -4.35 -25.93 -9.31
CA LYS A 323 -3.64 -26.36 -8.10
C LYS A 323 -3.84 -25.44 -6.90
N PHE A 324 -4.50 -24.33 -7.05
CA PHE A 324 -4.73 -23.39 -5.96
C PHE A 324 -6.05 -22.64 -6.09
N ARG A 325 -6.47 -22.03 -4.98
CA ARG A 325 -7.57 -21.06 -4.92
C ARG A 325 -7.20 -19.95 -3.96
N GLY A 326 -7.77 -18.77 -4.19
CA GLY A 326 -7.73 -17.65 -3.28
C GLY A 326 -9.11 -17.44 -2.65
N ILE A 327 -9.14 -17.29 -1.35
CA ILE A 327 -10.37 -16.97 -0.60
C ILE A 327 -10.10 -15.75 0.29
N PRO A 328 -11.14 -15.00 0.69
CA PRO A 328 -10.98 -13.94 1.69
C PRO A 328 -10.39 -14.51 2.99
N ASN A 329 -9.79 -13.64 3.81
CA ASN A 329 -9.29 -14.03 5.12
C ASN A 329 -10.33 -14.83 5.90
N PRO A 330 -9.91 -15.83 6.71
CA PRO A 330 -10.82 -16.68 7.44
C PRO A 330 -11.77 -15.90 8.35
N THR A 331 -12.97 -16.41 8.55
CA THR A 331 -13.93 -15.88 9.52
C THR A 331 -13.68 -16.47 10.91
N LEU A 332 -14.30 -15.87 11.93
CA LEU A 332 -14.59 -16.55 13.18
C LEU A 332 -15.55 -17.73 12.91
N ASP A 333 -15.68 -18.65 13.85
CA ASP A 333 -16.54 -19.82 13.68
C ASP A 333 -18.05 -19.45 13.65
N ASP A 334 -18.42 -18.25 14.12
CA ASP A 334 -19.77 -17.67 13.99
C ASP A 334 -20.05 -17.03 12.62
N GLY A 335 -19.06 -17.02 11.71
CA GLY A 335 -19.17 -16.44 10.37
C GLY A 335 -18.76 -14.97 10.28
N THR A 336 -18.49 -14.30 11.40
CA THR A 336 -18.00 -12.90 11.41
C THR A 336 -16.60 -12.84 10.82
N ARG A 337 -16.39 -11.94 9.87
CA ARG A 337 -15.05 -11.62 9.35
C ARG A 337 -14.58 -10.29 9.91
N VAL A 338 -13.42 -10.30 10.56
CA VAL A 338 -12.70 -9.10 10.95
C VAL A 338 -11.38 -9.08 10.19
N GLN A 339 -11.05 -7.95 9.61
CA GLN A 339 -9.77 -7.75 8.92
C GLN A 339 -9.28 -6.34 9.16
N VAL A 340 -7.97 -6.12 9.13
CA VAL A 340 -7.44 -4.77 9.18
C VAL A 340 -7.56 -4.10 7.81
N SER A 341 -7.61 -2.76 7.80
CA SER A 341 -7.60 -2.01 6.56
C SER A 341 -6.28 -2.22 5.80
N ASN A 342 -6.39 -2.62 4.54
CA ASN A 342 -5.25 -2.63 3.64
C ASN A 342 -5.08 -1.25 3.01
N PRO A 343 -3.86 -0.89 2.58
CA PRO A 343 -3.66 0.31 1.81
C PRO A 343 -4.54 0.33 0.56
N VAL A 344 -5.23 1.45 0.35
CA VAL A 344 -6.08 1.71 -0.81
C VAL A 344 -5.32 2.60 -1.77
N ASP A 345 -5.23 2.19 -3.03
CA ASP A 345 -4.70 3.04 -4.08
C ASP A 345 -5.71 4.14 -4.44
N GLY A 346 -5.24 5.32 -4.77
CA GLY A 346 -6.12 6.43 -5.12
C GLY A 346 -5.42 7.57 -5.83
N LEU A 347 -6.22 8.47 -6.38
CA LEU A 347 -5.77 9.67 -7.06
C LEU A 347 -6.11 10.91 -6.23
N SER A 348 -5.10 11.75 -6.01
CA SER A 348 -5.21 13.00 -5.27
C SER A 348 -5.02 14.19 -6.20
N LEU A 349 -5.68 15.30 -5.87
CA LEU A 349 -5.51 16.60 -6.48
C LEU A 349 -4.62 17.47 -5.58
N PHE A 350 -3.61 18.10 -6.15
CA PHE A 350 -2.71 18.97 -5.39
C PHE A 350 -3.21 20.41 -5.34
N LYS A 351 -3.13 21.06 -4.16
CA LYS A 351 -3.51 22.46 -3.98
C LYS A 351 -2.74 23.42 -4.89
N SER A 352 -1.48 23.10 -5.19
CA SER A 352 -0.61 23.89 -6.06
C SER A 352 -1.00 23.85 -7.53
N SER A 353 -1.88 22.93 -7.95
CA SER A 353 -2.37 22.87 -9.34
C SER A 353 -3.04 24.17 -9.75
N LYS A 354 -2.67 24.68 -10.92
CA LYS A 354 -3.28 25.85 -11.56
C LYS A 354 -4.33 25.46 -12.61
N ASN A 355 -4.61 24.16 -12.74
CA ASN A 355 -5.60 23.63 -13.68
C ASN A 355 -6.47 22.53 -13.03
N LYS A 356 -7.01 22.85 -11.84
CA LYS A 356 -7.78 21.89 -11.02
C LYS A 356 -9.00 21.34 -11.75
N ALA A 357 -9.64 22.12 -12.61
CA ALA A 357 -10.80 21.64 -13.38
C ALA A 357 -10.43 20.53 -14.37
N ALA A 358 -9.30 20.66 -15.10
CA ALA A 358 -8.83 19.61 -16.01
C ALA A 358 -8.30 18.40 -15.24
N ALA A 359 -7.59 18.63 -14.13
CA ALA A 359 -7.08 17.58 -13.26
C ALA A 359 -8.21 16.74 -12.64
N TRP A 360 -9.29 17.39 -12.17
CA TRP A 360 -10.45 16.70 -11.65
C TRP A 360 -11.17 15.89 -12.73
N LYS A 361 -11.32 16.45 -13.93
CA LYS A 361 -11.90 15.73 -15.07
C LYS A 361 -11.12 14.45 -15.43
N PHE A 362 -9.80 14.49 -15.31
CA PHE A 362 -8.96 13.30 -15.49
C PHE A 362 -9.21 12.26 -14.38
N ILE A 363 -9.31 12.69 -13.11
CA ILE A 363 -9.63 11.79 -11.99
C ILE A 363 -11.01 11.14 -12.20
N GLU A 364 -12.03 11.92 -12.56
CA GLU A 364 -13.38 11.39 -12.85
C GLU A 364 -13.37 10.35 -13.98
N PHE A 365 -12.63 10.63 -15.03
CA PHE A 365 -12.50 9.71 -16.16
C PHE A 365 -11.78 8.42 -15.76
N ALA A 366 -10.63 8.52 -15.11
CA ALA A 366 -9.82 7.37 -14.70
C ALA A 366 -10.55 6.44 -13.70
N VAL A 367 -11.51 6.98 -12.94
CA VAL A 367 -12.31 6.23 -11.95
C VAL A 367 -13.74 5.96 -12.45
N SER A 368 -14.03 6.28 -13.72
CA SER A 368 -15.30 5.85 -14.35
C SER A 368 -15.41 4.33 -14.38
N ALA A 369 -16.61 3.78 -14.54
CA ALA A 369 -16.80 2.33 -14.52
C ALA A 369 -15.91 1.62 -15.54
N GLU A 370 -15.85 2.12 -16.77
CA GLU A 370 -15.05 1.53 -17.85
C GLU A 370 -13.55 1.57 -17.57
N GLU A 371 -12.98 2.75 -17.28
CA GLU A 371 -11.53 2.89 -17.09
C GLU A 371 -11.05 2.27 -15.79
N ASN A 372 -11.86 2.35 -14.73
CA ASN A 372 -11.57 1.70 -13.46
C ASN A 372 -11.60 0.17 -13.57
N SER A 373 -12.46 -0.37 -14.44
CA SER A 373 -12.48 -1.80 -14.77
C SER A 373 -11.20 -2.19 -15.51
N LYS A 374 -10.84 -1.51 -16.60
CA LYS A 374 -9.60 -1.77 -17.37
C LYS A 374 -8.37 -1.75 -16.47
N PHE A 375 -8.26 -0.71 -15.62
CA PHE A 375 -7.14 -0.59 -14.68
C PHE A 375 -7.04 -1.79 -13.75
N ASN A 376 -8.14 -2.17 -13.12
CA ASN A 376 -8.16 -3.23 -12.12
C ASN A 376 -8.03 -4.63 -12.71
N GLU A 377 -8.52 -4.87 -13.93
CA GLU A 377 -8.27 -6.11 -14.68
C GLU A 377 -6.77 -6.29 -14.90
N SER A 378 -6.07 -5.24 -15.36
CA SER A 378 -4.62 -5.27 -15.54
C SER A 378 -3.86 -5.47 -14.24
N ALA A 379 -4.33 -4.87 -13.14
CA ALA A 379 -3.68 -4.92 -11.82
C ALA A 379 -4.07 -6.15 -10.99
N GLY A 380 -5.10 -6.90 -11.39
CA GLY A 380 -5.64 -8.03 -10.62
C GLY A 380 -6.32 -7.61 -9.31
N GLN A 381 -6.80 -6.36 -9.20
CA GLN A 381 -7.34 -5.77 -7.96
C GLN A 381 -8.86 -5.61 -8.03
N VAL A 382 -9.48 -5.28 -6.89
CA VAL A 382 -10.91 -4.97 -6.82
C VAL A 382 -11.13 -3.51 -7.19
N PRO A 383 -11.96 -3.21 -8.21
CA PRO A 383 -12.31 -1.84 -8.57
C PRO A 383 -12.97 -1.08 -7.42
N ALA A 384 -12.60 0.19 -7.26
CA ALA A 384 -13.29 1.07 -6.32
C ALA A 384 -14.68 1.49 -6.84
N ASN A 385 -14.86 1.56 -8.15
CA ASN A 385 -16.15 1.83 -8.78
C ASN A 385 -17.04 0.58 -8.70
N THR A 386 -18.20 0.71 -8.06
CA THR A 386 -19.11 -0.42 -7.80
C THR A 386 -19.77 -0.98 -9.05
N ASP A 387 -19.88 -0.19 -10.11
CA ASP A 387 -20.37 -0.67 -11.40
C ASP A 387 -19.29 -1.45 -12.15
N ALA A 388 -18.03 -1.01 -12.10
CA ALA A 388 -16.87 -1.77 -12.59
C ALA A 388 -16.70 -3.13 -11.90
N ALA A 389 -17.03 -3.21 -10.63
CA ALA A 389 -16.98 -4.47 -9.85
C ALA A 389 -17.96 -5.54 -10.35
N LYS A 390 -18.88 -5.22 -11.29
CA LYS A 390 -19.84 -6.15 -11.90
C LYS A 390 -19.38 -6.74 -13.22
N ASP A 391 -18.23 -6.32 -13.72
CA ASP A 391 -17.74 -6.71 -15.05
C ASP A 391 -17.44 -8.22 -15.15
N ALA A 392 -17.54 -8.73 -16.38
CA ALA A 392 -17.44 -10.15 -16.66
C ALA A 392 -16.09 -10.77 -16.24
N TRP A 393 -14.99 -10.03 -16.36
CA TRP A 393 -13.67 -10.54 -15.98
C TRP A 393 -13.59 -10.82 -14.47
N ILE A 394 -14.26 -10.00 -13.63
CA ILE A 394 -14.30 -10.24 -12.17
C ILE A 394 -15.09 -11.52 -11.88
N GLN A 395 -16.20 -11.75 -12.57
CA GLN A 395 -16.99 -12.95 -12.38
C GLN A 395 -16.21 -14.22 -12.78
N GLN A 396 -15.25 -14.11 -13.68
CA GLN A 396 -14.36 -15.19 -14.12
C GLN A 396 -13.11 -15.33 -13.24
N ALA A 397 -12.67 -14.26 -12.59
CA ALA A 397 -11.55 -14.23 -11.66
C ALA A 397 -12.05 -14.53 -10.23
N GLU A 398 -12.29 -15.82 -9.92
CA GLU A 398 -12.88 -16.26 -8.64
C GLU A 398 -12.26 -15.57 -7.40
N PRO A 399 -10.93 -15.44 -7.24
CA PRO A 399 -10.35 -14.76 -6.08
C PRO A 399 -10.74 -13.29 -5.98
N THR A 400 -10.77 -12.57 -7.09
CA THR A 400 -11.15 -11.15 -7.13
C THR A 400 -12.63 -10.96 -6.84
N LYS A 401 -13.48 -11.85 -7.38
CA LYS A 401 -14.92 -11.87 -7.08
C LYS A 401 -15.18 -12.05 -5.58
N LEU A 402 -14.60 -13.09 -4.99
CA LEU A 402 -14.76 -13.38 -3.56
C LEU A 402 -14.22 -12.26 -2.66
N ALA A 403 -13.12 -11.62 -3.07
CA ALA A 403 -12.57 -10.46 -2.36
C ALA A 403 -13.51 -9.24 -2.44
N ALA A 404 -14.11 -8.98 -3.61
CA ALA A 404 -15.09 -7.91 -3.80
C ALA A 404 -16.36 -8.14 -2.96
N GLU A 405 -16.86 -9.38 -2.95
CA GLU A 405 -18.02 -9.78 -2.13
C GLU A 405 -17.71 -9.63 -0.64
N ALA A 406 -16.52 -10.03 -0.19
CA ALA A 406 -16.09 -9.89 1.19
C ALA A 406 -15.93 -8.42 1.60
N LEU A 407 -15.32 -7.59 0.74
CA LEU A 407 -15.11 -6.17 1.02
C LEU A 407 -16.44 -5.42 1.24
N ASN A 408 -17.45 -5.76 0.45
CA ASN A 408 -18.75 -5.08 0.47
C ASN A 408 -19.80 -5.84 1.29
N GLY A 409 -19.46 -7.00 1.85
CA GLY A 409 -20.37 -7.86 2.61
C GLY A 409 -20.68 -7.28 4.00
N ALA A 410 -21.95 -7.29 4.41
CA ALA A 410 -22.39 -6.82 5.71
C ALA A 410 -21.73 -7.54 6.91
N GLY A 411 -21.26 -8.77 6.72
CA GLY A 411 -20.56 -9.57 7.74
C GLY A 411 -19.09 -9.23 7.91
N THR A 412 -18.52 -8.37 7.09
CA THR A 412 -17.11 -7.94 7.20
C THR A 412 -16.99 -6.67 8.04
N LYS A 413 -16.10 -6.68 9.02
CA LYS A 413 -15.71 -5.53 9.85
C LYS A 413 -14.26 -5.18 9.56
N ILE A 414 -14.02 -3.91 9.22
CA ILE A 414 -12.68 -3.41 8.91
C ILE A 414 -12.16 -2.63 10.11
N VAL A 415 -11.06 -3.11 10.70
CA VAL A 415 -10.31 -2.40 11.73
C VAL A 415 -9.38 -1.42 11.04
N GLN A 416 -9.63 -0.13 11.19
CA GLN A 416 -8.84 0.91 10.55
C GLN A 416 -7.46 1.01 11.21
N LEU A 417 -6.40 0.64 10.49
CA LEU A 417 -5.02 0.90 10.91
C LEU A 417 -4.75 2.42 10.88
N PRO A 418 -3.90 2.92 11.80
CA PRO A 418 -3.72 4.35 11.98
C PRO A 418 -2.78 4.97 10.92
N TYR A 419 -3.11 4.81 9.63
CA TYR A 419 -2.33 5.37 8.52
C TYR A 419 -2.24 6.91 8.56
N TYR A 420 -3.13 7.57 9.29
CA TYR A 420 -3.10 9.02 9.49
C TYR A 420 -1.98 9.49 10.45
N LEU A 421 -1.38 8.58 11.22
CA LEU A 421 -0.24 8.92 12.05
C LEU A 421 1.03 9.03 11.19
N PRO A 422 1.72 10.17 11.15
CA PRO A 422 2.96 10.33 10.37
C PRO A 422 4.02 9.30 10.74
N ASP A 423 4.09 8.92 12.02
CA ASP A 423 5.05 7.93 12.52
C ASP A 423 4.68 6.47 12.24
N TRP A 424 3.51 6.19 11.64
CA TRP A 424 3.04 4.83 11.41
C TRP A 424 4.06 3.95 10.68
N ASN A 425 4.67 4.46 9.61
CA ASN A 425 5.68 3.70 8.86
C ASN A 425 6.93 3.40 9.70
N THR A 426 7.40 4.35 10.51
CA THR A 426 8.53 4.15 11.43
C THR A 426 8.17 3.11 12.49
N ILE A 427 7.04 3.28 13.16
CA ILE A 427 6.56 2.37 14.21
C ILE A 427 6.35 0.96 13.66
N SER A 428 5.63 0.82 12.54
CA SER A 428 5.27 -0.50 12.01
C SER A 428 6.43 -1.22 11.31
N LYS A 429 7.45 -0.50 10.83
CA LYS A 429 8.60 -1.10 10.13
C LYS A 429 9.86 -1.03 10.95
N ALA A 430 10.55 0.12 10.96
CA ALA A 430 11.88 0.28 11.50
C ALA A 430 11.98 -0.16 12.97
N ASP A 431 10.98 0.17 13.79
CA ASP A 431 11.00 -0.09 15.22
C ASP A 431 10.53 -1.52 15.56
N ASN A 432 9.51 -2.04 14.87
CA ASN A 432 8.83 -3.25 15.32
C ASN A 432 9.02 -4.49 14.43
N GLU A 433 9.51 -4.39 13.19
CA GLU A 433 9.89 -5.58 12.43
C GLU A 433 11.05 -6.36 13.11
N PRO A 434 12.11 -5.69 13.61
CA PRO A 434 13.13 -6.40 14.39
C PRO A 434 12.59 -7.02 15.69
N ASN A 435 11.61 -6.39 16.35
CA ASN A 435 10.97 -6.95 17.54
C ASN A 435 10.09 -8.15 17.20
N PHE A 436 9.37 -8.11 16.08
CA PHE A 436 8.61 -9.26 15.59
C PHE A 436 9.51 -10.46 15.26
N GLN A 437 10.71 -10.22 14.70
CA GLN A 437 11.72 -11.27 14.52
C GLN A 437 12.20 -11.85 15.84
N LYS A 438 12.43 -11.03 16.87
CA LYS A 438 12.76 -11.52 18.22
C LYS A 438 11.62 -12.38 18.79
N LEU A 439 10.38 -11.97 18.58
CA LEU A 439 9.19 -12.74 18.98
C LEU A 439 9.17 -14.11 18.29
N LEU A 440 9.30 -14.18 16.97
CA LEU A 440 9.36 -15.43 16.21
C LEU A 440 10.51 -16.34 16.70
N LEU A 441 11.63 -15.76 17.10
CA LEU A 441 12.79 -16.49 17.62
C LEU A 441 12.66 -16.87 19.11
N GLY A 442 11.55 -16.52 19.78
CA GLY A 442 11.33 -16.77 21.19
C GLY A 442 12.20 -15.93 22.15
N LYS A 443 12.73 -14.80 21.65
CA LYS A 443 13.55 -13.84 22.42
C LYS A 443 12.74 -12.67 23.00
N MET A 444 11.46 -12.63 22.72
CA MET A 444 10.48 -11.65 23.20
C MET A 444 9.14 -12.35 23.30
N SER A 445 8.33 -12.04 24.29
CA SER A 445 6.98 -12.59 24.41
C SER A 445 5.99 -11.79 23.54
N ALA A 446 4.85 -12.37 23.20
CA ALA A 446 3.79 -11.69 22.49
C ALA A 446 3.25 -10.47 23.26
N LYS A 447 3.17 -10.61 24.58
CA LYS A 447 2.74 -9.50 25.45
C LYS A 447 3.74 -8.33 25.40
N GLU A 448 5.03 -8.59 25.59
CA GLU A 448 6.07 -7.53 25.52
C GLU A 448 6.09 -6.84 24.16
N PHE A 449 5.94 -7.61 23.08
CA PHE A 449 5.87 -7.07 21.73
C PHE A 449 4.68 -6.13 21.55
N LEU A 450 3.47 -6.58 21.92
CA LEU A 450 2.25 -5.78 21.75
C LEU A 450 2.19 -4.60 22.73
N ASP A 451 2.73 -4.71 23.93
CA ASP A 451 2.84 -3.58 24.87
C ASP A 451 3.79 -2.51 24.30
N THR A 452 4.95 -2.92 23.77
CA THR A 452 5.90 -1.99 23.12
C THR A 452 5.25 -1.25 21.94
N LEU A 453 4.54 -1.99 21.08
CA LEU A 453 3.81 -1.42 19.96
C LEU A 453 2.69 -0.48 20.43
N ALA A 454 1.94 -0.87 21.47
CA ALA A 454 0.86 -0.06 22.04
C ALA A 454 1.38 1.26 22.62
N ASP A 455 2.49 1.24 23.35
CA ASP A 455 3.07 2.44 23.95
C ASP A 455 3.52 3.45 22.89
N GLN A 456 4.17 2.98 21.81
CA GLN A 456 4.57 3.82 20.69
C GLN A 456 3.35 4.42 19.96
N LEU A 457 2.33 3.61 19.70
CA LEU A 457 1.09 4.05 19.03
C LEU A 457 0.31 5.04 19.89
N ASN A 458 0.15 4.77 21.18
CA ASN A 458 -0.54 5.67 22.10
C ASN A 458 0.16 7.03 22.20
N LYS A 459 1.50 7.03 22.21
CA LYS A 459 2.30 8.26 22.19
C LYS A 459 2.08 9.03 20.88
N ALA A 460 2.22 8.38 19.74
CA ALA A 460 2.01 9.00 18.43
C ALA A 460 0.60 9.57 18.28
N GLN A 461 -0.43 8.85 18.77
CA GLN A 461 -1.81 9.32 18.81
C GLN A 461 -1.99 10.56 19.67
N ALA A 462 -1.38 10.58 20.86
CA ALA A 462 -1.44 11.74 21.76
C ALA A 462 -0.74 12.96 21.16
N ASP A 463 0.38 12.76 20.49
CA ASP A 463 1.11 13.83 19.82
C ASP A 463 0.36 14.35 18.58
N TRP A 464 -0.26 13.46 17.80
CA TRP A 464 -1.11 13.84 16.68
C TRP A 464 -2.31 14.70 17.13
N LYS A 465 -3.03 14.29 18.18
CA LYS A 465 -4.20 15.02 18.73
C LYS A 465 -3.90 16.40 19.30
N LYS A 466 -2.66 16.68 19.70
CA LYS A 466 -2.26 18.02 20.15
C LYS A 466 -2.17 19.03 19.00
N ASN A 467 -1.98 18.52 17.78
CA ASN A 467 -1.71 19.34 16.60
C ASN A 467 -2.89 19.40 15.64
N HIS A 468 -3.95 18.63 15.90
CA HIS A 468 -5.18 18.52 15.10
C HIS A 468 -6.42 18.56 15.99
#